data_96c5f17069edc4bfe12f96de53f7143a
#
_entry.id   96c5f17069edc4bfe12f96de53f7143a
#
_cell.length_a   1.000
_cell.length_b   1.000
_cell.length_c   1.000
_cell.angle_alpha   90.00
_cell.angle_beta   90.00
_cell.angle_gamma   90.00
#
_symmetry.space_group_name_H-M   'P 1'
#
loop_
_entity.id
_entity.type
_entity.pdbx_description
1 polymer ?
#
loop_
_entity_poly.entity_id
_entity_poly.type
_entity_poly.pdbx_seq_one_letter_code
_entity_poly.pdbx_strand_id
1 'polypeptide(L)'
;MKTFNELGSELLEFKVVSKAARKKMAIRMRRQAQSSSFKTKVARAKLKVAPPEKLKLKAHKMAKQKIISKFFPKYNRLDLPARLRVDQIIATKYGASIAKIAQKIMPRMKALELEKVKAAKEAKANA
;
A
#
# COMPACT_ATOMS: atom_id res chain seq x y z
N MET A 1 -7.74 -7.52 -35.52
CA MET A 1 -8.22 -6.57 -34.52
C MET A 1 -9.40 -7.16 -33.77
N LYS A 2 -9.33 -7.22 -32.46
CA LYS A 2 -10.44 -7.76 -31.67
C LYS A 2 -11.60 -6.77 -31.60
N THR A 3 -12.83 -7.29 -31.66
CA THR A 3 -14.02 -6.46 -31.50
C THR A 3 -14.15 -6.00 -30.05
N PHE A 4 -14.96 -4.98 -29.82
CA PHE A 4 -15.22 -4.45 -28.49
C PHE A 4 -15.79 -5.52 -27.53
N ASN A 5 -16.66 -6.40 -28.05
CA ASN A 5 -17.25 -7.49 -27.29
C ASN A 5 -16.21 -8.56 -26.90
N GLU A 6 -15.28 -8.87 -27.81
CA GLU A 6 -14.19 -9.81 -27.53
C GLU A 6 -13.25 -9.27 -26.45
N LEU A 7 -12.88 -7.99 -26.51
CA LEU A 7 -12.09 -7.33 -25.49
C LEU A 7 -12.80 -7.31 -24.14
N GLY A 8 -14.10 -7.05 -24.13
CA GLY A 8 -14.92 -7.09 -22.91
C GLY A 8 -14.97 -8.48 -22.30
N SER A 9 -15.11 -9.53 -23.09
CA SER A 9 -15.08 -10.91 -22.63
C SER A 9 -13.73 -11.29 -22.03
N GLU A 10 -12.62 -10.94 -22.67
CA GLU A 10 -11.27 -11.17 -22.13
C GLU A 10 -11.05 -10.46 -20.79
N LEU A 11 -11.47 -9.21 -20.68
CA LEU A 11 -11.38 -8.46 -19.43
C LEU A 11 -12.22 -9.07 -18.32
N LEU A 12 -13.39 -9.59 -18.64
CA LEU A 12 -14.25 -10.31 -17.69
C LEU A 12 -13.63 -11.62 -17.23
N GLU A 13 -13.02 -12.39 -18.13
CA GLU A 13 -12.29 -13.62 -17.80
C GLU A 13 -11.16 -13.36 -16.81
N PHE A 14 -10.41 -12.24 -16.98
CA PHE A 14 -9.38 -11.83 -16.03
C PHE A 14 -9.92 -11.42 -14.67
N LYS A 15 -11.11 -10.82 -14.62
CA LYS A 15 -11.71 -10.31 -13.37
C LYS A 15 -12.48 -11.36 -12.58
N VAL A 16 -13.08 -12.34 -13.27
CA VAL A 16 -13.91 -13.38 -12.63
C VAL A 16 -13.09 -14.64 -12.45
N VAL A 17 -12.47 -14.75 -11.29
CA VAL A 17 -11.75 -15.95 -10.88
C VAL A 17 -12.71 -16.85 -10.11
N SER A 18 -12.80 -18.14 -10.48
CA SER A 18 -13.64 -19.11 -9.79
C SER A 18 -13.20 -19.30 -8.33
N LYS A 19 -14.13 -19.75 -7.48
CA LYS A 19 -13.85 -20.03 -6.07
C LYS A 19 -12.74 -21.07 -5.90
N ALA A 20 -12.73 -22.10 -6.74
CA ALA A 20 -11.70 -23.14 -6.76
C ALA A 20 -10.32 -22.57 -7.16
N ALA A 21 -10.26 -21.70 -8.16
CA ALA A 21 -9.03 -21.04 -8.59
C ALA A 21 -8.48 -20.11 -7.48
N ARG A 22 -9.34 -19.39 -6.78
CA ARG A 22 -8.94 -18.56 -5.63
C ARG A 22 -8.33 -19.39 -4.51
N LYS A 23 -8.91 -20.54 -4.19
CA LYS A 23 -8.36 -21.47 -3.20
C LYS A 23 -6.97 -21.98 -3.61
N LYS A 24 -6.81 -22.38 -4.88
CA LYS A 24 -5.51 -22.82 -5.41
C LYS A 24 -4.47 -21.71 -5.33
N MET A 25 -4.83 -20.48 -5.70
CA MET A 25 -3.93 -19.31 -5.58
C MET A 25 -3.56 -19.05 -4.13
N ALA A 26 -4.49 -19.10 -3.21
CA ALA A 26 -4.24 -18.92 -1.78
C ALA A 26 -3.26 -19.96 -1.24
N ILE A 27 -3.42 -21.22 -1.62
CA ILE A 27 -2.51 -22.31 -1.24
C ILE A 27 -1.11 -22.08 -1.81
N ARG A 28 -1.00 -21.70 -3.08
CA ARG A 28 0.30 -21.36 -3.71
C ARG A 28 0.98 -20.21 -2.99
N MET A 29 0.25 -19.15 -2.69
CA MET A 29 0.81 -17.99 -1.99
C MET A 29 1.28 -18.35 -0.59
N ARG A 30 0.54 -19.18 0.15
CA ARG A 30 0.97 -19.68 1.47
C ARG A 30 2.26 -20.50 1.38
N ARG A 31 2.35 -21.43 0.41
CA ARG A 31 3.54 -22.23 0.19
C ARG A 31 4.75 -21.37 -0.17
N GLN A 32 4.55 -20.39 -1.04
CA GLN A 32 5.59 -19.45 -1.42
C GLN A 32 6.06 -18.61 -0.23
N ALA A 33 5.13 -18.12 0.59
CA ALA A 33 5.44 -17.35 1.79
C ALA A 33 6.22 -18.17 2.83
N GLN A 34 6.02 -19.49 2.87
CA GLN A 34 6.73 -20.41 3.76
C GLN A 34 8.07 -20.89 3.20
N SER A 35 8.33 -20.67 1.92
CA SER A 35 9.59 -21.11 1.31
C SER A 35 10.79 -20.36 1.87
N SER A 36 11.92 -21.07 1.99
CA SER A 36 13.17 -20.48 2.48
C SER A 36 13.68 -19.35 1.60
N SER A 37 13.51 -19.47 0.28
CA SER A 37 13.90 -18.44 -0.68
C SER A 37 13.11 -17.14 -0.49
N PHE A 38 11.82 -17.23 -0.27
CA PHE A 38 10.96 -16.06 0.02
C PHE A 38 11.34 -15.41 1.36
N LYS A 39 11.51 -16.22 2.40
CA LYS A 39 11.92 -15.72 3.73
C LYS A 39 13.27 -15.01 3.66
N THR A 40 14.22 -15.54 2.89
CA THR A 40 15.52 -14.91 2.68
C THR A 40 15.39 -13.58 1.96
N LYS A 41 14.56 -13.50 0.91
CA LYS A 41 14.28 -12.24 0.20
C LYS A 41 13.67 -11.18 1.10
N VAL A 42 12.70 -11.56 1.92
CA VAL A 42 12.05 -10.66 2.89
C VAL A 42 13.05 -10.18 3.92
N ALA A 43 13.86 -11.07 4.47
CA ALA A 43 14.90 -10.72 5.44
C ALA A 43 15.92 -9.73 4.85
N ARG A 44 16.37 -9.96 3.62
CA ARG A 44 17.27 -9.03 2.92
C ARG A 44 16.62 -7.68 2.65
N ALA A 45 15.35 -7.67 2.26
CA ALA A 45 14.61 -6.43 2.03
C ALA A 45 14.47 -5.58 3.30
N LYS A 46 14.29 -6.21 4.46
CA LYS A 46 14.22 -5.53 5.76
C LYS A 46 15.53 -4.85 6.15
N LEU A 47 16.66 -5.30 5.62
CA LEU A 47 17.97 -4.71 5.88
C LEU A 47 18.28 -3.49 5.01
N LYS A 48 17.46 -3.22 4.00
CA LYS A 48 17.63 -2.09 3.09
C LYS A 48 16.74 -0.92 3.52
N VAL A 49 17.31 0.27 3.47
CA VAL A 49 16.54 1.51 3.68
C VAL A 49 15.63 1.72 2.48
N ALA A 50 14.36 2.04 2.73
CA ALA A 50 13.40 2.33 1.66
C ALA A 50 13.84 3.57 0.87
N PRO A 51 13.67 3.57 -0.48
CA PRO A 51 14.02 4.73 -1.29
C PRO A 51 13.16 5.96 -0.92
N PRO A 52 13.67 7.20 -1.11
CA PRO A 52 12.94 8.41 -0.77
C PRO A 52 11.56 8.52 -1.40
N GLU A 53 11.38 7.98 -2.60
CA GLU A 53 10.10 7.97 -3.31
C GLU A 53 9.02 7.18 -2.56
N LYS A 54 9.36 6.01 -2.04
CA LYS A 54 8.44 5.20 -1.21
C LYS A 54 8.09 5.92 0.09
N LEU A 55 9.05 6.58 0.71
CA LEU A 55 8.82 7.36 1.92
C LEU A 55 7.90 8.55 1.66
N LYS A 56 8.04 9.23 0.52
CA LYS A 56 7.11 10.29 0.09
C LYS A 56 5.68 9.78 -0.06
N LEU A 57 5.50 8.62 -0.70
CA LEU A 57 4.17 8.00 -0.85
C LEU A 57 3.55 7.65 0.50
N LYS A 58 4.32 7.09 1.42
CA LYS A 58 3.86 6.80 2.78
C LYS A 58 3.50 8.07 3.54
N ALA A 59 4.33 9.10 3.47
CA ALA A 59 4.07 10.38 4.09
C ALA A 59 2.79 11.02 3.55
N HIS A 60 2.58 10.95 2.24
CA HIS A 60 1.36 11.45 1.59
C HIS A 60 0.12 10.69 2.06
N LYS A 61 0.19 9.37 2.16
CA LYS A 61 -0.91 8.55 2.69
C LYS A 61 -1.23 8.90 4.15
N MET A 62 -0.22 9.07 4.97
CA MET A 62 -0.42 9.46 6.38
C MET A 62 -1.04 10.84 6.51
N ALA A 63 -0.59 11.80 5.70
CA ALA A 63 -1.17 13.15 5.65
C ALA A 63 -2.63 13.11 5.23
N LYS A 64 -2.96 12.33 4.20
CA LYS A 64 -4.34 12.12 3.74
C LYS A 64 -5.20 11.51 4.83
N GLN A 65 -4.71 10.50 5.54
CA GLN A 65 -5.43 9.86 6.65
C GLN A 65 -5.68 10.83 7.81
N LYS A 66 -4.73 11.70 8.13
CA LYS A 66 -4.92 12.73 9.16
C LYS A 66 -6.06 13.68 8.79
N ILE A 67 -6.14 14.09 7.53
CA ILE A 67 -7.22 14.96 7.04
C ILE A 67 -8.55 14.21 7.07
N ILE A 68 -8.59 12.97 6.62
CA ILE A 68 -9.80 12.13 6.67
C ILE A 68 -10.28 11.98 8.12
N SER A 69 -9.40 11.68 9.05
CA SER A 69 -9.75 11.53 10.47
C SER A 69 -10.28 12.82 11.09
N LYS A 70 -9.75 13.97 10.67
CA LYS A 70 -10.14 15.29 11.19
C LYS A 70 -11.46 15.77 10.62
N PHE A 71 -11.68 15.68 9.31
CA PHE A 71 -12.81 16.26 8.61
C PHE A 71 -13.87 15.26 8.20
N PHE A 72 -13.51 13.99 8.05
CA PHE A 72 -14.40 12.91 7.60
C PHE A 72 -14.28 11.68 8.50
N PRO A 73 -14.65 11.76 9.79
CA PRO A 73 -14.45 10.66 10.74
C PRO A 73 -15.26 9.40 10.39
N LYS A 74 -16.33 9.53 9.59
CA LYS A 74 -17.15 8.40 9.15
C LYS A 74 -16.74 7.81 7.80
N TYR A 75 -15.59 8.19 7.26
CA TYR A 75 -15.13 7.76 5.94
C TYR A 75 -15.17 6.23 5.76
N ASN A 76 -14.72 5.47 6.75
CA ASN A 76 -14.70 4.00 6.69
C ASN A 76 -16.08 3.35 6.68
N ARG A 77 -17.11 4.08 7.10
CA ARG A 77 -18.50 3.60 7.13
C ARG A 77 -19.27 3.97 5.86
N LEU A 78 -18.70 4.80 5.01
CA LEU A 78 -19.31 5.22 3.76
C LEU A 78 -19.25 4.10 2.72
N ASP A 79 -20.24 4.05 1.83
CA ASP A 79 -20.22 3.18 0.66
C ASP A 79 -19.20 3.69 -0.38
N LEU A 80 -18.89 2.88 -1.37
CA LEU A 80 -17.87 3.20 -2.36
C LEU A 80 -18.13 4.52 -3.11
N PRO A 81 -19.34 4.82 -3.63
CA PRO A 81 -19.61 6.10 -4.29
C PRO A 81 -19.37 7.31 -3.39
N ALA A 82 -19.78 7.24 -2.12
CA ALA A 82 -19.55 8.31 -1.15
C ALA A 82 -18.09 8.51 -0.83
N ARG A 83 -17.30 7.43 -0.70
CA ARG A 83 -15.85 7.51 -0.53
C ARG A 83 -15.15 8.18 -1.70
N LEU A 84 -15.57 7.88 -2.92
CA LEU A 84 -15.02 8.51 -4.13
C LEU A 84 -15.29 10.01 -4.15
N ARG A 85 -16.47 10.44 -3.73
CA ARG A 85 -16.81 11.87 -3.60
C ARG A 85 -15.92 12.57 -2.58
N VAL A 86 -15.71 11.94 -1.42
CA VAL A 86 -14.83 12.45 -0.37
C VAL A 86 -13.38 12.53 -0.89
N ASP A 87 -12.91 11.52 -1.60
CA ASP A 87 -11.57 11.52 -2.19
C ASP A 87 -11.40 12.67 -3.19
N GLN A 88 -12.41 12.98 -4.01
CA GLN A 88 -12.39 14.12 -4.92
C GLN A 88 -12.32 15.45 -4.17
N ILE A 89 -13.11 15.61 -3.11
CA ILE A 89 -13.11 16.80 -2.26
C ILE A 89 -11.73 16.98 -1.62
N ILE A 90 -11.14 15.92 -1.12
CA ILE A 90 -9.80 15.94 -0.53
C ILE A 90 -8.75 16.36 -1.57
N ALA A 91 -8.81 15.79 -2.76
CA ALA A 91 -7.87 16.13 -3.83
C ALA A 91 -7.96 17.59 -4.26
N THR A 92 -9.17 18.15 -4.34
CA THR A 92 -9.38 19.54 -4.78
C THR A 92 -9.17 20.57 -3.68
N LYS A 93 -9.72 20.36 -2.47
CA LYS A 93 -9.65 21.34 -1.37
C LYS A 93 -8.39 21.20 -0.52
N TYR A 94 -7.97 19.98 -0.25
CA TYR A 94 -6.93 19.68 0.74
C TYR A 94 -5.61 19.23 0.15
N GLY A 95 -5.47 19.24 -1.17
CA GLY A 95 -4.25 18.80 -1.86
C GLY A 95 -2.99 19.54 -1.39
N ALA A 96 -3.04 20.87 -1.29
CA ALA A 96 -1.94 21.69 -0.80
C ALA A 96 -1.64 21.42 0.68
N SER A 97 -2.66 21.28 1.50
CA SER A 97 -2.53 20.96 2.93
C SER A 97 -1.89 19.57 3.14
N ILE A 98 -2.28 18.59 2.34
CA ILE A 98 -1.69 17.26 2.35
C ILE A 98 -0.20 17.33 2.00
N ALA A 99 0.17 18.08 0.98
CA ALA A 99 1.57 18.26 0.58
C ALA A 99 2.41 18.88 1.71
N LYS A 100 1.90 19.91 2.38
CA LYS A 100 2.57 20.55 3.53
C LYS A 100 2.74 19.58 4.70
N ILE A 101 1.70 18.84 5.06
CA ILE A 101 1.76 17.85 6.15
C ILE A 101 2.74 16.74 5.79
N ALA A 102 2.72 16.25 4.55
CA ALA A 102 3.67 15.25 4.06
C ALA A 102 5.12 15.71 4.18
N GLN A 103 5.41 16.96 3.81
CA GLN A 103 6.75 17.53 3.98
C GLN A 103 7.19 17.60 5.45
N LYS A 104 6.27 17.92 6.36
CA LYS A 104 6.57 17.94 7.80
C LYS A 104 6.80 16.54 8.37
N ILE A 105 6.12 15.54 7.82
CA ILE A 105 6.24 14.14 8.25
C ILE A 105 7.50 13.47 7.69
N MET A 106 8.01 13.91 6.55
CA MET A 106 9.15 13.27 5.87
C MET A 106 10.38 13.06 6.76
N PRO A 107 10.89 14.06 7.52
CA PRO A 107 12.03 13.82 8.40
C PRO A 107 11.79 12.73 9.44
N ARG A 108 10.58 12.70 10.00
CA ARG A 108 10.17 11.68 10.96
C ARG A 108 10.10 10.30 10.32
N MET A 109 9.57 10.20 9.10
CA MET A 109 9.51 8.95 8.35
C MET A 109 10.90 8.42 8.04
N LYS A 110 11.83 9.28 7.66
CA LYS A 110 13.24 8.91 7.43
C LYS A 110 13.89 8.40 8.70
N ALA A 111 13.69 9.06 9.83
CA ALA A 111 14.22 8.64 11.12
C ALA A 111 13.66 7.28 11.55
N LEU A 112 12.35 7.06 11.42
CA LEU A 112 11.70 5.79 11.72
C LEU A 112 12.22 4.66 10.84
N GLU A 113 12.43 4.92 9.55
CA GLU A 113 12.97 3.93 8.61
C GLU A 113 14.40 3.54 8.98
N LEU A 114 15.26 4.50 9.31
CA LEU A 114 16.62 4.25 9.77
C LEU A 114 16.65 3.43 11.05
N GLU A 115 15.80 3.75 12.02
CA GLU A 115 15.67 2.97 13.27
C GLU A 115 15.21 1.55 13.00
N LYS A 116 14.25 1.38 12.11
CA LYS A 116 13.71 0.06 11.72
C LYS A 116 14.78 -0.82 11.06
N VAL A 117 15.56 -0.25 10.14
CA VAL A 117 16.67 -0.95 9.48
C VAL A 117 17.77 -1.28 10.49
N LYS A 118 18.11 -0.35 11.38
CA LYS A 118 19.10 -0.56 12.45
C LYS A 118 18.68 -1.70 13.38
N ALA A 119 17.42 -1.71 13.82
CA ALA A 119 16.87 -2.78 14.65
C ALA A 119 16.91 -4.14 13.94
N ALA A 120 16.59 -4.19 12.64
CA ALA A 120 16.67 -5.41 11.84
C ALA A 120 18.11 -5.93 11.72
N LYS A 121 19.08 -5.03 11.54
CA LYS A 121 20.52 -5.40 11.52
C LYS A 121 21.00 -5.92 12.86
N GLU A 122 20.60 -5.31 13.96
CA GLU A 122 20.92 -5.76 15.31
C GLU A 122 20.31 -7.14 15.60
N ALA A 123 19.06 -7.36 15.23
CA ALA A 123 18.40 -8.65 15.38
C ALA A 123 19.12 -9.76 14.60
N LYS A 124 19.62 -9.45 13.39
CA LYS A 124 20.42 -10.39 12.60
C LYS A 124 21.77 -10.69 13.24
N ALA A 125 22.44 -9.70 13.81
CA ALA A 125 23.73 -9.87 14.48
C ALA A 125 23.61 -10.71 15.76
N ASN A 126 22.47 -10.63 16.45
CA ASN A 126 22.21 -11.35 17.69
C ASN A 126 21.61 -12.76 17.47
N ALA A 127 21.27 -13.11 16.22
CA ALA A 127 20.68 -14.41 15.91
C ALA A 127 21.72 -15.53 15.81
#